data_e04c3cb1c2e3a20b4a957f7a34355a17
#
_entry.id   e04c3cb1c2e3a20b4a957f7a34355a17
#
_cell.length_a   1.000
_cell.length_b   1.000
_cell.length_c   1.000
_cell.angle_alpha   90.00
_cell.angle_beta   90.00
_cell.angle_gamma   90.00
#
_symmetry.space_group_name_H-M   'P 1'
#
loop_
_entity.id
_entity.type
_entity.pdbx_description
1 polymer ?
#
loop_
_entity_poly.entity_id
_entity_poly.type
_entity_poly.pdbx_seq_one_letter_code
_entity_poly.pdbx_strand_id
1 'polypeptide(L)'
;MEKKAMTRPPELQHTPANCHAREMLARVGDKWSVYVIHVLGHAGTLRFNELRGQVAGISQRMLTVTLRGMERDGLVTRRVYPEVPPRVEYALTPLGATLRQLVRGLVEWSGAHLAEVDAARAAYDARNKKPRRIDGSKDYLLGHHGTRVAGVVGVADLPHR
;
A
#
# COMPACT_ATOMS: atom_id res chain seq x y z
N MET A 1 37.82 18.64 13.76
CA MET A 1 36.66 18.02 13.10
C MET A 1 35.39 18.49 13.80
N GLU A 2 34.77 19.49 13.25
CA GLU A 2 33.55 20.10 13.80
C GLU A 2 32.37 19.17 13.50
N LYS A 3 31.71 18.63 14.53
CA LYS A 3 30.48 17.87 14.38
C LYS A 3 29.40 18.83 13.94
N LYS A 4 29.11 18.87 12.63
CA LYS A 4 27.97 19.58 12.06
C LYS A 4 26.71 19.07 12.80
N ALA A 5 26.14 19.91 13.64
CA ALA A 5 24.88 19.59 14.34
C ALA A 5 23.82 19.31 13.27
N MET A 6 23.37 18.07 13.21
CA MET A 6 22.31 17.64 12.29
C MET A 6 20.98 18.21 12.81
N THR A 7 20.66 19.43 12.36
CA THR A 7 19.39 20.05 12.70
C THR A 7 18.25 19.26 12.05
N ARG A 8 17.34 18.74 12.86
CA ARG A 8 16.16 18.02 12.38
C ARG A 8 15.33 18.95 11.47
N PRO A 9 14.87 18.49 10.30
CA PRO A 9 13.99 19.28 9.43
C PRO A 9 12.82 19.87 10.21
N PRO A 10 12.41 21.12 9.95
CA PRO A 10 11.36 21.82 10.71
C PRO A 10 10.06 21.02 10.80
N GLU A 11 9.67 20.37 9.71
CA GLU A 11 8.46 19.54 9.59
C GLU A 11 8.50 18.27 10.46
N LEU A 12 9.68 17.86 10.95
CA LEU A 12 9.86 16.70 11.85
C LEU A 12 10.01 17.11 13.33
N GLN A 13 9.94 18.41 13.65
CA GLN A 13 9.97 18.88 15.04
C GLN A 13 8.62 18.58 15.72
N HIS A 14 8.65 18.29 17.03
CA HIS A 14 7.45 18.02 17.82
C HIS A 14 6.75 19.34 18.18
N THR A 15 5.92 19.86 17.26
CA THR A 15 4.98 20.95 17.50
C THR A 15 3.56 20.44 17.28
N PRO A 16 2.52 21.07 17.87
CA PRO A 16 1.14 20.65 17.62
C PRO A 16 0.75 20.62 16.12
N ALA A 17 1.21 21.61 15.34
CA ALA A 17 1.00 21.63 13.89
C ALA A 17 1.68 20.44 13.18
N ASN A 18 2.89 20.10 13.59
CA ASN A 18 3.63 18.97 13.01
C ASN A 18 3.08 17.61 13.45
N CYS A 19 2.38 17.53 14.59
CA CYS A 19 1.68 16.31 14.99
C CYS A 19 0.56 15.98 13.99
N HIS A 20 -0.24 16.96 13.58
CA HIS A 20 -1.26 16.76 12.56
C HIS A 20 -0.66 16.41 11.19
N ALA A 21 0.41 17.09 10.78
CA ALA A 21 1.10 16.76 9.53
C ALA A 21 1.64 15.32 9.54
N ARG A 22 2.17 14.83 10.68
CA ARG A 22 2.64 13.45 10.83
C ARG A 22 1.51 12.43 10.79
N GLU A 23 0.36 12.76 11.39
CA GLU A 23 -0.85 11.91 11.29
C GLU A 23 -1.31 11.78 9.85
N MET A 24 -1.33 12.88 9.09
CA MET A 24 -1.64 12.87 7.66
C MET A 24 -0.61 12.06 6.86
N LEU A 25 0.67 12.23 7.12
CA LEU A 25 1.72 11.44 6.46
C LEU A 25 1.59 9.95 6.77
N ALA A 26 1.26 9.57 8.00
CA ALA A 26 1.02 8.18 8.37
C ALA A 26 -0.18 7.59 7.61
N ARG A 27 -1.25 8.37 7.42
CA ARG A 27 -2.41 7.96 6.64
C ARG A 27 -2.08 7.80 5.15
N VAL A 28 -1.36 8.77 4.58
CA VAL A 28 -0.95 8.71 3.17
C VAL A 28 0.09 7.62 2.93
N GLY A 29 0.92 7.32 3.93
CA GLY A 29 1.90 6.22 3.87
C GLY A 29 1.31 4.82 4.06
N ASP A 30 0.03 4.72 4.47
CA ASP A 30 -0.65 3.44 4.54
C ASP A 30 -0.97 2.91 3.14
N LYS A 31 -0.53 1.69 2.85
CA LYS A 31 -0.69 1.09 1.53
C LYS A 31 -2.15 1.05 1.04
N TRP A 32 -3.10 0.85 1.95
CA TRP A 32 -4.50 0.76 1.59
C TRP A 32 -5.09 2.11 1.19
N SER A 33 -4.68 3.19 1.87
CA SER A 33 -5.03 4.55 1.49
C SER A 33 -4.47 4.90 0.11
N VAL A 34 -3.22 4.54 -0.17
CA VAL A 34 -2.60 4.72 -1.50
C VAL A 34 -3.39 4.00 -2.58
N TYR A 35 -3.74 2.72 -2.37
CA TYR A 35 -4.52 1.96 -3.35
C TYR A 35 -5.93 2.51 -3.55
N VAL A 36 -6.63 2.89 -2.47
CA VAL A 36 -7.98 3.47 -2.56
C VAL A 36 -7.96 4.79 -3.33
N ILE A 37 -7.00 5.68 -3.06
CA ILE A 37 -6.84 6.95 -3.80
C ILE A 37 -6.57 6.68 -5.27
N HIS A 38 -5.69 5.74 -5.57
CA HIS A 38 -5.34 5.39 -6.95
C HIS A 38 -6.55 4.87 -7.72
N VAL A 39 -7.28 3.92 -7.15
CA VAL A 39 -8.47 3.31 -7.76
C VAL A 39 -9.59 4.34 -7.95
N LEU A 40 -9.98 5.08 -6.90
CA LEU A 40 -11.02 6.11 -7.00
C LEU A 40 -10.61 7.23 -7.95
N GLY A 41 -9.32 7.57 -7.99
CA GLY A 41 -8.79 8.56 -8.91
C GLY A 41 -8.87 8.12 -10.37
N HIS A 42 -8.86 6.84 -10.67
CA HIS A 42 -8.96 6.30 -12.03
C HIS A 42 -10.41 6.02 -12.43
N ALA A 43 -11.18 5.39 -11.56
CA ALA A 43 -12.55 4.95 -11.84
C ALA A 43 -13.63 6.00 -11.50
N GLY A 44 -13.29 7.05 -10.73
CA GLY A 44 -14.23 8.07 -10.27
C GLY A 44 -15.04 7.61 -9.07
N THR A 45 -16.35 7.47 -9.22
CA THR A 45 -17.25 7.05 -8.14
C THR A 45 -17.45 5.53 -8.18
N LEU A 46 -17.27 4.87 -7.03
CA LEU A 46 -17.45 3.42 -6.88
C LEU A 46 -18.28 3.08 -5.64
N ARG A 47 -19.00 1.96 -5.74
CA ARG A 47 -19.65 1.33 -4.60
C ARG A 47 -18.64 0.55 -3.76
N PHE A 48 -18.99 0.28 -2.50
CA PHE A 48 -18.09 -0.43 -1.57
C PHE A 48 -17.56 -1.76 -2.13
N ASN A 49 -18.42 -2.58 -2.70
CA ASN A 49 -18.02 -3.89 -3.22
C ASN A 49 -17.18 -3.79 -4.51
N GLU A 50 -17.47 -2.80 -5.37
CA GLU A 50 -16.68 -2.52 -6.56
C GLU A 50 -15.26 -2.08 -6.19
N LEU A 51 -15.17 -1.14 -5.24
CA LEU A 51 -13.88 -0.68 -4.71
C LEU A 51 -13.09 -1.82 -4.06
N ARG A 52 -13.76 -2.67 -3.26
CA ARG A 52 -13.12 -3.85 -2.66
C ARG A 52 -12.59 -4.82 -3.71
N GLY A 53 -13.33 -5.02 -4.80
CA GLY A 53 -12.91 -5.89 -5.92
C GLY A 53 -11.69 -5.37 -6.67
N GLN A 54 -11.52 -4.04 -6.75
CA GLN A 54 -10.40 -3.41 -7.44
C GLN A 54 -9.14 -3.25 -6.56
N VAL A 55 -9.30 -3.26 -5.23
CA VAL A 55 -8.16 -3.19 -4.30
C VAL A 55 -7.76 -4.61 -3.87
N ALA A 56 -6.86 -5.21 -4.62
CA ALA A 56 -6.45 -6.60 -4.41
C ALA A 56 -5.94 -6.84 -2.97
N GLY A 57 -6.48 -7.89 -2.33
CA GLY A 57 -6.04 -8.34 -1.01
C GLY A 57 -6.55 -7.52 0.18
N ILE A 58 -7.37 -6.50 -0.02
CA ILE A 58 -7.97 -5.75 1.09
C ILE A 58 -9.13 -6.53 1.72
N SER A 59 -9.11 -6.69 3.04
CA SER A 59 -10.27 -7.23 3.77
C SER A 59 -11.39 -6.19 3.88
N GLN A 60 -12.64 -6.64 4.02
CA GLN A 60 -13.80 -5.77 4.22
C GLN A 60 -13.59 -4.83 5.43
N ARG A 61 -13.05 -5.36 6.52
CA ARG A 61 -12.75 -4.59 7.73
C ARG A 61 -11.74 -3.48 7.45
N MET A 62 -10.64 -3.81 6.75
CA MET A 62 -9.60 -2.81 6.43
C MET A 62 -10.13 -1.74 5.50
N LEU A 63 -10.88 -2.10 4.46
CA LEU A 63 -11.48 -1.11 3.56
C LEU A 63 -12.42 -0.17 4.33
N THR A 64 -13.25 -0.71 5.23
CA THR A 64 -14.15 0.10 6.07
C THR A 64 -13.37 1.09 6.94
N VAL A 65 -12.29 0.64 7.59
CA VAL A 65 -11.45 1.50 8.45
C VAL A 65 -10.76 2.59 7.61
N THR A 66 -10.18 2.20 6.47
CA THR A 66 -9.51 3.12 5.56
C THR A 66 -10.46 4.19 5.04
N LEU A 67 -11.65 3.80 4.53
CA LEU A 67 -12.63 4.74 4.01
C LEU A 67 -13.16 5.69 5.07
N ARG A 68 -13.43 5.22 6.29
CA ARG A 68 -13.84 6.08 7.41
C ARG A 68 -12.76 7.09 7.78
N GLY A 69 -11.51 6.66 7.82
CA GLY A 69 -10.39 7.56 8.06
C GLY A 69 -10.26 8.62 6.98
N MET A 70 -10.35 8.24 5.72
CA MET A 70 -10.28 9.16 4.58
C MET A 70 -11.49 10.12 4.51
N GLU A 71 -12.69 9.66 4.88
CA GLU A 71 -13.89 10.48 5.01
C GLU A 71 -13.71 11.53 6.12
N ARG A 72 -13.23 11.11 7.31
CA ARG A 72 -12.90 12.02 8.42
C ARG A 72 -11.88 13.09 8.03
N ASP A 73 -10.88 12.73 7.24
CA ASP A 73 -9.82 13.64 6.78
C ASP A 73 -10.25 14.48 5.57
N GLY A 74 -11.50 14.33 5.11
CA GLY A 74 -12.03 15.09 3.98
C GLY A 74 -11.45 14.72 2.61
N LEU A 75 -10.82 13.54 2.48
CA LEU A 75 -10.21 13.06 1.23
C LEU A 75 -11.22 12.31 0.34
N VAL A 76 -12.24 11.72 0.95
CA VAL A 76 -13.28 10.92 0.29
C VAL A 76 -14.65 11.40 0.75
N THR A 77 -15.59 11.47 -0.19
CA THR A 77 -17.02 11.62 0.10
C THR A 77 -17.69 10.26 0.15
N ARG A 78 -18.64 10.12 1.06
CA ARG A 78 -19.55 8.97 1.17
C ARG A 78 -20.97 9.45 0.93
N ARG A 79 -21.64 8.94 -0.10
CA ARG A 79 -23.04 9.24 -0.39
C ARG A 79 -23.89 8.00 -0.17
N VAL A 80 -24.96 8.14 0.59
CA VAL A 80 -25.95 7.09 0.83
C VAL A 80 -27.21 7.46 0.08
N TYR A 81 -27.70 6.53 -0.73
CA TYR A 81 -28.95 6.67 -1.45
C TYR A 81 -30.02 5.83 -0.74
N PRO A 82 -31.22 6.39 -0.47
CA PRO A 82 -32.31 5.71 0.22
C PRO A 82 -33.05 4.74 -0.73
N GLU A 83 -32.33 3.70 -1.15
CA GLU A 83 -32.83 2.62 -1.98
C GLU A 83 -32.94 1.34 -1.16
N VAL A 84 -33.63 0.31 -1.67
CA VAL A 84 -33.71 -1.02 -1.04
C VAL A 84 -33.11 -2.05 -1.97
N PRO A 85 -31.94 -2.62 -1.68
CA PRO A 85 -31.04 -2.36 -0.54
C PRO A 85 -30.33 -0.99 -0.64
N PRO A 86 -29.90 -0.39 0.49
CA PRO A 86 -29.23 0.90 0.48
C PRO A 86 -27.97 0.91 -0.41
N ARG A 87 -27.86 1.91 -1.28
CA ARG A 87 -26.69 2.12 -2.12
C ARG A 87 -25.75 3.12 -1.46
N VAL A 88 -24.48 2.77 -1.35
CA VAL A 88 -23.43 3.64 -0.80
C VAL A 88 -22.33 3.80 -1.84
N GLU A 89 -22.00 5.03 -2.16
CA GLU A 89 -20.97 5.40 -3.13
C GLU A 89 -19.88 6.23 -2.49
N TYR A 90 -18.66 6.04 -2.98
CA TYR A 90 -17.45 6.71 -2.56
C TYR A 90 -16.78 7.41 -3.75
N ALA A 91 -16.32 8.63 -3.55
CA ALA A 91 -15.58 9.40 -4.54
C ALA A 91 -14.51 10.27 -3.86
N LEU A 92 -13.44 10.62 -4.59
CA LEU A 92 -12.48 11.60 -4.08
C LEU A 92 -13.13 12.98 -3.97
N THR A 93 -12.79 13.72 -2.92
CA THR A 93 -13.07 15.15 -2.82
C THR A 93 -12.08 15.95 -3.70
N PRO A 94 -12.28 17.26 -3.90
CA PRO A 94 -11.26 18.11 -4.50
C PRO A 94 -9.91 18.03 -3.77
N LEU A 95 -9.92 17.96 -2.43
CA LEU A 95 -8.71 17.73 -1.63
C LEU A 95 -8.07 16.36 -1.91
N GLY A 96 -8.88 15.28 -1.94
CA GLY A 96 -8.41 13.94 -2.30
C GLY A 96 -7.83 13.89 -3.71
N ALA A 97 -8.38 14.68 -4.65
CA ALA A 97 -7.87 14.77 -6.01
C ALA A 97 -6.48 15.43 -6.08
N THR A 98 -6.16 16.38 -5.21
CA THR A 98 -4.79 16.94 -5.14
C THR A 98 -3.79 15.89 -4.68
N LEU A 99 -4.17 15.07 -3.67
CA LEU A 99 -3.34 13.98 -3.17
C LEU A 99 -3.12 12.87 -4.22
N ARG A 100 -4.12 12.62 -5.08
CA ARG A 100 -4.01 11.67 -6.20
C ARG A 100 -2.77 11.91 -7.07
N GLN A 101 -2.39 13.17 -7.34
CA GLN A 101 -1.24 13.48 -8.17
C GLN A 101 0.06 12.97 -7.56
N LEU A 102 0.22 13.12 -6.25
CA LEU A 102 1.38 12.62 -5.50
C LEU A 102 1.39 11.08 -5.46
N VAL A 103 0.24 10.47 -5.20
CA VAL A 103 0.08 9.00 -5.20
C VAL A 103 0.41 8.41 -6.56
N ARG A 104 -0.03 9.04 -7.66
CA ARG A 104 0.31 8.60 -9.02
C ARG A 104 1.81 8.56 -9.25
N GLY A 105 2.51 9.64 -8.91
CA GLY A 105 3.97 9.67 -9.01
C GLY A 105 4.66 8.58 -8.19
N LEU A 106 4.15 8.27 -6.98
CA LEU A 106 4.67 7.20 -6.16
C LEU A 106 4.46 5.81 -6.77
N VAL A 107 3.28 5.57 -7.34
CA VAL A 107 2.96 4.29 -8.02
C VAL A 107 3.82 4.12 -9.29
N GLU A 108 3.95 5.16 -10.10
CA GLU A 108 4.80 5.17 -11.29
C GLU A 108 6.27 4.93 -10.93
N TRP A 109 6.78 5.61 -9.91
CA TRP A 109 8.14 5.41 -9.41
C TRP A 109 8.36 3.97 -8.93
N SER A 110 7.41 3.42 -8.17
CA SER A 110 7.51 2.05 -7.66
C SER A 110 7.57 1.03 -8.81
N GLY A 111 6.77 1.21 -9.85
CA GLY A 111 6.79 0.35 -11.03
C GLY A 111 8.10 0.44 -11.81
N ALA A 112 8.62 1.66 -12.02
CA ALA A 112 9.84 1.89 -12.76
C ALA A 112 11.11 1.31 -12.09
N HIS A 113 11.12 1.28 -10.73
CA HIS A 113 12.32 0.88 -9.97
C HIS A 113 12.19 -0.50 -9.30
N LEU A 114 11.14 -1.26 -9.60
CA LEU A 114 10.90 -2.57 -8.97
C LEU A 114 12.08 -3.52 -9.18
N ALA A 115 12.63 -3.59 -10.39
CA ALA A 115 13.77 -4.46 -10.70
C ALA A 115 15.03 -4.10 -9.91
N GLU A 116 15.31 -2.82 -9.73
CA GLU A 116 16.46 -2.34 -8.95
C GLU A 116 16.29 -2.70 -7.46
N VAL A 117 15.09 -2.52 -6.91
CA VAL A 117 14.76 -2.87 -5.53
C VAL A 117 14.91 -4.37 -5.32
N ASP A 118 14.42 -5.20 -6.24
CA ASP A 118 14.52 -6.65 -6.12
C ASP A 118 15.96 -7.15 -6.25
N ALA A 119 16.76 -6.56 -7.12
CA ALA A 119 18.19 -6.82 -7.20
C ALA A 119 18.93 -6.47 -5.89
N ALA A 120 18.62 -5.32 -5.31
CA ALA A 120 19.19 -4.89 -4.03
C ALA A 120 18.81 -5.83 -2.88
N ARG A 121 17.54 -6.27 -2.81
CA ARG A 121 17.06 -7.26 -1.83
C ARG A 121 17.79 -8.60 -1.99
N ALA A 122 17.88 -9.10 -3.21
CA ALA A 122 18.59 -10.37 -3.48
C ALA A 122 20.07 -10.29 -3.06
N ALA A 123 20.75 -9.18 -3.35
CA ALA A 123 22.13 -8.97 -2.95
C ALA A 123 22.27 -8.86 -1.40
N TYR A 124 21.32 -8.23 -0.72
CA TYR A 124 21.30 -8.16 0.73
C TYR A 124 21.11 -9.54 1.36
N ASP A 125 20.12 -10.30 0.88
CA ASP A 125 19.82 -11.64 1.38
C ASP A 125 20.97 -12.63 1.15
N ALA A 126 21.65 -12.53 0.01
CA ALA A 126 22.83 -13.35 -0.30
C ALA A 126 23.96 -13.09 0.70
N ARG A 127 24.22 -11.82 1.08
CA ARG A 127 25.25 -11.46 2.06
C ARG A 127 24.89 -11.88 3.48
N ASN A 128 23.59 -11.88 3.83
CA ASN A 128 23.10 -12.19 5.17
C ASN A 128 22.64 -13.64 5.36
N LYS A 129 22.72 -14.49 4.33
CA LYS A 129 22.60 -15.92 4.50
C LYS A 129 23.77 -16.40 5.37
N LYS A 130 23.57 -16.44 6.71
CA LYS A 130 24.47 -17.16 7.61
C LYS A 130 24.58 -18.59 7.06
N PRO A 131 25.81 -19.13 6.88
CA PRO A 131 25.95 -20.53 6.55
C PRO A 131 25.18 -21.29 7.62
N ARG A 132 24.21 -22.10 7.18
CA ARG A 132 23.53 -23.04 8.06
C ARG A 132 24.66 -23.90 8.64
N ARG A 133 24.96 -23.73 9.94
CA ARG A 133 25.80 -24.71 10.63
C ARG A 133 25.15 -26.06 10.39
N ILE A 134 25.76 -26.85 9.57
CA ILE A 134 25.45 -28.28 9.49
C ILE A 134 26.00 -28.83 10.81
N ASP A 135 25.16 -28.80 11.84
CA ASP A 135 25.40 -29.57 13.04
C ASP A 135 25.21 -31.02 12.62
N GLY A 136 26.36 -31.68 12.44
CA GLY A 136 26.40 -33.11 12.12
C GLY A 136 26.01 -33.92 13.35
N SER A 137 24.73 -34.00 13.65
CA SER A 137 24.20 -35.07 14.47
C SER A 137 22.71 -35.27 14.24
N LYS A 138 22.43 -36.48 13.73
CA LYS A 138 21.14 -37.17 13.70
C LYS A 138 20.35 -37.11 12.39
N ASP A 139 20.79 -38.02 11.49
CA ASP A 139 19.86 -38.80 10.69
C ASP A 139 18.81 -39.43 11.58
N TYR A 140 17.54 -39.11 11.35
CA TYR A 140 16.44 -40.07 11.46
C TYR A 140 15.31 -39.63 10.50
N LEU A 141 15.25 -40.34 9.38
CA LEU A 141 14.10 -40.95 8.72
C LEU A 141 12.72 -40.36 8.94
N LEU A 142 12.07 -40.14 7.84
CA LEU A 142 10.67 -40.19 7.40
C LEU A 142 10.29 -38.89 6.69
N GLY A 143 10.05 -38.83 5.44
CA GLY A 143 9.22 -39.63 4.58
C GLY A 143 7.96 -38.84 4.21
N HIS A 144 7.84 -38.50 2.92
CA HIS A 144 6.60 -38.13 2.20
C HIS A 144 5.85 -36.83 2.58
N HIS A 145 5.75 -35.87 1.75
CA HIS A 145 4.88 -35.69 0.60
C HIS A 145 5.17 -34.36 -0.09
N GLY A 146 5.34 -34.43 -1.37
CA GLY A 146 5.42 -33.24 -2.22
C GLY A 146 4.07 -32.59 -2.38
N THR A 147 4.09 -31.28 -2.45
CA THR A 147 3.11 -30.55 -3.24
C THR A 147 3.78 -29.36 -3.90
N ARG A 148 3.92 -29.48 -5.17
CA ARG A 148 4.39 -28.48 -6.12
C ARG A 148 3.29 -27.42 -6.23
N VAL A 149 3.55 -26.19 -5.90
CA VAL A 149 2.69 -25.06 -6.30
C VAL A 149 3.41 -24.30 -7.40
N ALA A 150 2.90 -24.53 -8.60
CA ALA A 150 3.25 -23.77 -9.78
C ALA A 150 2.43 -22.47 -9.83
N GLY A 151 3.00 -21.47 -10.48
CA GLY A 151 2.24 -20.45 -11.17
C GLY A 151 2.23 -19.06 -10.58
N VAL A 152 3.31 -18.33 -10.78
CA VAL A 152 3.25 -16.86 -10.88
C VAL A 152 2.72 -16.55 -12.27
N VAL A 153 1.47 -16.07 -12.35
CA VAL A 153 0.87 -15.57 -13.59
C VAL A 153 1.37 -14.15 -13.81
N GLY A 154 2.04 -13.95 -14.93
CA GLY A 154 2.48 -12.66 -15.42
C GLY A 154 1.30 -11.74 -15.71
N VAL A 155 1.46 -10.48 -15.35
CA VAL A 155 0.62 -9.37 -15.81
C VAL A 155 1.11 -8.99 -17.20
N ALA A 156 0.42 -9.43 -18.21
CA ALA A 156 0.57 -8.95 -19.58
C ALA A 156 -0.81 -8.67 -20.16
N ASP A 157 -0.89 -7.53 -20.86
CA ASP A 157 -1.89 -7.11 -21.84
C ASP A 157 -3.32 -6.79 -21.38
N LEU A 158 -3.57 -5.50 -21.28
CA LEU A 158 -4.87 -4.89 -21.56
C LEU A 158 -4.81 -4.14 -22.89
N PRO A 159 -5.66 -4.46 -23.85
CA PRO A 159 -5.73 -3.74 -25.13
C PRO A 159 -6.41 -2.38 -24.98
N HIS A 160 -5.88 -1.39 -25.67
CA HIS A 160 -6.49 -0.10 -25.95
C HIS A 160 -7.78 -0.28 -26.77
N ARG A 161 -8.87 0.21 -26.26
CA ARG A 161 -9.97 0.85 -26.99
C ARG A 161 -10.66 1.89 -26.13
#